data_d218d0b06e6358b78bd09d785e89c537
#
_entry.id   d218d0b06e6358b78bd09d785e89c537
#
_cell.length_a   1.000
_cell.length_b   1.000
_cell.length_c   1.000
_cell.angle_alpha   90.00
_cell.angle_beta   90.00
_cell.angle_gamma   90.00
#
_symmetry.space_group_name_H-M   'P 1'
#
loop_
_entity.id
_entity.type
_entity.pdbx_description
1 polymer ?
#
loop_
_entity_poly.entity_id
_entity_poly.type
_entity_poly.pdbx_seq_one_letter_code
_entity_poly.pdbx_strand_id
1 'polypeptide(L)'
;ELGDSVSEWPIHIDVPVYAASENQKNMQLAMKKSIEDAIGDYVVIDLQFLEGNSSVYYSSFYNQPTGEDNSIDLVFGAGWGPDYGDPLTYLHCFDVHDGDMLNYSGINIESQGQSEEQKAVLETLGLNEVQEIVDQATAATGDERIELFAKAEAMLLTNGILGPYATSGANISISKVKPFTVGYGLYGQAAYNQVPYFK
;
A
#
# COMPACT_ATOMS: atom_id res chain seq x y z
N GLU A 1 -7.89 -1.31 -26.04
CA GLU A 1 -8.82 -2.30 -25.45
C GLU A 1 -9.63 -1.72 -24.29
N LEU A 2 -9.07 -0.79 -23.49
CA LEU A 2 -9.83 -0.09 -22.44
C LEU A 2 -10.89 0.87 -23.00
N GLY A 3 -10.69 1.39 -24.20
CA GLY A 3 -11.55 2.41 -24.79
C GLY A 3 -13.02 2.01 -25.01
N ASP A 4 -13.30 0.71 -25.11
CA ASP A 4 -14.66 0.20 -25.34
C ASP A 4 -15.47 0.06 -24.03
N SER A 5 -14.80 0.09 -22.86
CA SER A 5 -15.42 -0.07 -21.53
C SER A 5 -15.60 1.25 -20.78
N VAL A 6 -14.99 2.35 -21.25
CA VAL A 6 -15.06 3.68 -20.62
C VAL A 6 -16.08 4.54 -21.36
N SER A 7 -17.12 4.96 -20.65
CA SER A 7 -18.21 5.78 -21.21
C SER A 7 -17.86 7.26 -21.38
N GLU A 8 -16.93 7.75 -20.56
CA GLU A 8 -16.51 9.15 -20.54
C GLU A 8 -15.00 9.30 -20.35
N TRP A 9 -14.39 10.20 -21.10
CA TRP A 9 -12.98 10.57 -21.00
C TRP A 9 -12.83 12.06 -20.67
N PRO A 10 -11.81 12.48 -19.90
CA PRO A 10 -10.81 11.65 -19.20
C PRO A 10 -11.38 10.87 -18.00
N ILE A 11 -10.68 9.82 -17.59
CA ILE A 11 -10.92 9.20 -16.28
C ILE A 11 -10.33 10.11 -15.22
N HIS A 12 -11.13 10.46 -14.22
CA HIS A 12 -10.71 11.23 -13.05
C HIS A 12 -10.29 10.27 -11.93
N ILE A 13 -9.13 10.53 -11.32
CA ILE A 13 -8.56 9.72 -10.25
C ILE A 13 -8.29 10.61 -9.03
N ASP A 14 -9.03 10.41 -7.95
CA ASP A 14 -8.89 11.15 -6.71
C ASP A 14 -7.72 10.65 -5.86
N VAL A 15 -6.81 11.56 -5.50
CA VAL A 15 -5.60 11.26 -4.74
C VAL A 15 -5.48 12.16 -3.51
N PRO A 16 -5.37 11.63 -2.29
CA PRO A 16 -5.27 12.45 -1.07
C PRO A 16 -3.88 13.07 -0.93
N VAL A 17 -3.84 14.33 -0.53
CA VAL A 17 -2.60 15.07 -0.26
C VAL A 17 -2.63 15.61 1.16
N TYR A 18 -1.62 15.28 1.97
CA TYR A 18 -1.43 15.92 3.28
C TYR A 18 -0.96 17.36 3.10
N ALA A 19 -1.87 18.32 3.24
CA ALA A 19 -1.64 19.72 2.91
C ALA A 19 -0.59 20.40 3.79
N ALA A 20 -0.34 19.91 5.01
CA ALA A 20 0.65 20.48 5.92
C ALA A 20 2.12 20.11 5.57
N SER A 21 2.37 19.22 4.62
CA SER A 21 3.71 18.78 4.22
C SER A 21 4.08 19.28 2.83
N GLU A 22 4.95 20.28 2.75
CA GLU A 22 5.45 20.80 1.46
C GLU A 22 6.19 19.72 0.64
N ASN A 23 6.95 18.85 1.29
CA ASN A 23 7.63 17.75 0.59
C ASN A 23 6.63 16.79 -0.05
N GLN A 24 5.57 16.44 0.68
CA GLN A 24 4.53 15.56 0.15
C GLN A 24 3.76 16.22 -0.99
N LYS A 25 3.37 17.48 -0.86
CA LYS A 25 2.73 18.25 -1.94
C LYS A 25 3.58 18.24 -3.22
N ASN A 26 4.87 18.57 -3.09
CA ASN A 26 5.78 18.63 -4.25
C ASN A 26 5.97 17.26 -4.89
N MET A 27 6.08 16.20 -4.09
CA MET A 27 6.17 14.83 -4.58
C MET A 27 4.91 14.45 -5.36
N GLN A 28 3.74 14.72 -4.81
CA GLN A 28 2.47 14.36 -5.45
C GLN A 28 2.18 15.19 -6.70
N LEU A 29 2.53 16.45 -6.74
CA LEU A 29 2.48 17.26 -7.95
C LEU A 29 3.42 16.72 -9.05
N ALA A 30 4.60 16.25 -8.68
CA ALA A 30 5.53 15.64 -9.63
C ALA A 30 4.98 14.28 -10.16
N MET A 31 4.38 13.47 -9.31
CA MET A 31 3.75 12.20 -9.71
C MET A 31 2.53 12.43 -10.60
N LYS A 32 1.63 13.36 -10.23
CA LYS A 32 0.52 13.81 -11.08
C LYS A 32 1.02 14.16 -12.48
N LYS A 33 1.99 15.07 -12.54
CA LYS A 33 2.56 15.50 -13.81
C LYS A 33 3.15 14.34 -14.61
N SER A 34 3.88 13.44 -13.97
CA SER A 34 4.51 12.29 -14.64
C SER A 34 3.47 11.33 -15.23
N ILE A 35 2.39 11.07 -14.52
CA ILE A 35 1.31 10.19 -14.98
C ILE A 35 0.55 10.85 -16.14
N GLU A 36 0.14 12.11 -15.99
CA GLU A 36 -0.60 12.83 -17.03
C GLU A 36 0.23 13.05 -18.28
N ASP A 37 1.52 13.36 -18.16
CA ASP A 37 2.44 13.45 -19.31
C ASP A 37 2.60 12.10 -20.05
N ALA A 38 2.54 10.98 -19.34
CA ALA A 38 2.72 9.66 -19.90
C ALA A 38 1.45 9.11 -20.58
N ILE A 39 0.29 9.37 -19.98
CA ILE A 39 -1.00 8.83 -20.41
C ILE A 39 -1.73 9.81 -21.36
N GLY A 40 -1.46 11.11 -21.24
CA GLY A 40 -2.09 12.15 -22.04
C GLY A 40 -3.54 12.44 -21.61
N ASP A 41 -4.38 12.78 -22.57
CA ASP A 41 -5.75 13.27 -22.35
C ASP A 41 -6.74 12.19 -21.82
N TYR A 42 -6.26 11.00 -21.49
CA TYR A 42 -7.10 9.90 -21.02
C TYR A 42 -7.28 9.87 -19.49
N VAL A 43 -6.39 10.54 -18.74
CA VAL A 43 -6.41 10.52 -17.27
C VAL A 43 -6.17 11.92 -16.72
N VAL A 44 -6.92 12.26 -15.68
CA VAL A 44 -6.72 13.45 -14.84
C VAL A 44 -6.54 12.98 -13.40
N ILE A 45 -5.46 13.40 -12.77
CA ILE A 45 -5.23 13.16 -11.35
C ILE A 45 -5.77 14.35 -10.55
N ASP A 46 -6.80 14.12 -9.77
CA ASP A 46 -7.41 15.12 -8.91
C ASP A 46 -6.82 15.06 -7.50
N LEU A 47 -5.93 16.02 -7.19
CA LEU A 47 -5.28 16.08 -5.89
C LEU A 47 -6.20 16.70 -4.85
N GLN A 48 -6.62 15.90 -3.87
CA GLN A 48 -7.47 16.29 -2.76
C GLN A 48 -6.61 16.80 -1.59
N PHE A 49 -6.45 18.12 -1.48
CA PHE A 49 -5.64 18.76 -0.43
C PHE A 49 -6.37 18.74 0.92
N LEU A 50 -5.97 17.81 1.79
CA LEU A 50 -6.60 17.63 3.10
C LEU A 50 -5.91 18.49 4.15
N GLU A 51 -6.67 19.46 4.67
CA GLU A 51 -6.23 20.36 5.73
C GLU A 51 -6.36 19.69 7.11
N GLY A 52 -5.52 20.09 8.04
CA GLY A 52 -5.54 19.59 9.41
C GLY A 52 -4.28 18.81 9.79
N ASN A 53 -4.43 17.86 10.71
CA ASN A 53 -3.33 17.01 11.15
C ASN A 53 -3.23 15.75 10.26
N SER A 54 -2.17 14.96 10.46
CA SER A 54 -1.96 13.72 9.70
C SER A 54 -3.10 12.71 9.85
N SER A 55 -3.86 12.74 10.96
CA SER A 55 -5.00 11.84 11.13
C SER A 55 -6.09 12.08 10.10
N VAL A 56 -6.33 13.31 9.68
CA VAL A 56 -7.31 13.64 8.62
C VAL A 56 -6.88 12.99 7.30
N TYR A 57 -5.59 13.09 6.96
CA TYR A 57 -5.04 12.44 5.77
C TYR A 57 -5.18 10.93 5.83
N TYR A 58 -4.74 10.30 6.92
CA TYR A 58 -4.88 8.84 7.06
C TYR A 58 -6.32 8.36 7.12
N SER A 59 -7.22 9.17 7.68
CA SER A 59 -8.65 8.82 7.72
C SER A 59 -9.33 8.87 6.35
N SER A 60 -8.71 9.44 5.31
CA SER A 60 -9.29 9.44 3.97
C SER A 60 -9.21 8.07 3.27
N PHE A 61 -8.34 7.17 3.71
CA PHE A 61 -8.13 5.85 3.07
C PHE A 61 -7.80 4.72 4.05
N TYR A 62 -7.15 4.99 5.20
CA TYR A 62 -6.64 3.94 6.09
C TYR A 62 -7.58 3.58 7.23
N ASN A 63 -8.21 4.57 7.85
CA ASN A 63 -9.06 4.37 9.02
C ASN A 63 -10.56 4.37 8.68
N GLN A 64 -10.92 3.90 7.50
CA GLN A 64 -12.31 3.76 7.11
C GLN A 64 -12.92 2.52 7.81
N PRO A 65 -14.21 2.57 8.19
CA PRO A 65 -14.88 1.43 8.81
C PRO A 65 -14.92 0.19 7.91
N THR A 66 -15.06 0.40 6.61
CA THR A 66 -15.06 -0.64 5.57
C THR A 66 -14.36 -0.12 4.32
N GLY A 67 -14.00 -0.99 3.39
CA GLY A 67 -13.44 -0.59 2.11
C GLY A 67 -14.41 0.27 1.30
N GLU A 68 -15.71 -0.01 1.36
CA GLU A 68 -16.76 0.77 0.66
C GLU A 68 -16.86 2.23 1.10
N ASP A 69 -16.40 2.55 2.32
CA ASP A 69 -16.37 3.92 2.82
C ASP A 69 -15.20 4.74 2.23
N ASN A 70 -14.29 4.10 1.49
CA ASN A 70 -13.16 4.77 0.86
C ASN A 70 -13.65 5.61 -0.34
N SER A 71 -13.29 6.89 -0.33
CA SER A 71 -13.65 7.86 -1.38
C SER A 71 -12.46 8.27 -2.25
N ILE A 72 -11.34 7.56 -2.14
CA ILE A 72 -10.08 7.85 -2.82
C ILE A 72 -9.76 6.69 -3.77
N ASP A 73 -9.35 7.03 -4.99
CA ASP A 73 -9.06 6.02 -6.03
C ASP A 73 -7.62 5.55 -6.00
N LEU A 74 -6.68 6.42 -5.60
CA LEU A 74 -5.25 6.11 -5.61
C LEU A 74 -4.52 6.82 -4.47
N VAL A 75 -3.63 6.12 -3.79
CA VAL A 75 -2.79 6.69 -2.74
C VAL A 75 -1.33 6.66 -3.15
N PHE A 76 -0.71 7.84 -3.27
CA PHE A 76 0.74 7.94 -3.42
C PHE A 76 1.41 7.92 -2.04
N GLY A 77 2.40 7.06 -1.87
CA GLY A 77 3.17 7.00 -0.63
C GLY A 77 2.58 6.10 0.45
N ALA A 78 1.65 5.23 0.08
CA ALA A 78 1.33 4.08 0.91
C ALA A 78 2.55 3.15 1.01
N GLY A 79 2.67 2.41 2.08
CA GLY A 79 3.76 1.47 2.27
C GLY A 79 3.58 0.61 3.51
N TRP A 80 4.29 -0.49 3.54
CA TRP A 80 4.30 -1.43 4.65
C TRP A 80 5.71 -1.60 5.20
N GLY A 81 5.86 -1.59 6.51
CA GLY A 81 7.08 -1.99 7.19
C GLY A 81 6.96 -3.45 7.62
N PRO A 82 7.98 -4.31 7.39
CA PRO A 82 7.86 -5.72 7.73
C PRO A 82 7.75 -5.92 9.24
N ASP A 83 6.82 -6.75 9.66
CA ASP A 83 6.62 -7.14 11.06
C ASP A 83 7.61 -8.22 11.49
N TYR A 84 8.06 -9.05 10.55
CA TYR A 84 8.98 -10.16 10.74
C TYR A 84 9.80 -10.44 9.47
N GLY A 85 10.82 -11.28 9.59
CA GLY A 85 11.78 -11.59 8.52
C GLY A 85 11.31 -12.67 7.56
N ASP A 86 10.14 -12.51 6.95
CA ASP A 86 9.59 -13.43 5.96
C ASP A 86 8.86 -12.63 4.87
N PRO A 87 8.94 -13.00 3.58
CA PRO A 87 8.24 -12.33 2.50
C PRO A 87 6.72 -12.25 2.69
N LEU A 88 6.13 -13.18 3.41
CA LEU A 88 4.70 -13.21 3.71
C LEU A 88 4.22 -11.92 4.37
N THR A 89 5.06 -11.23 5.19
CA THR A 89 4.66 -9.98 5.84
C THR A 89 4.22 -8.88 4.86
N TYR A 90 4.74 -8.91 3.62
CA TYR A 90 4.34 -7.95 2.58
C TYR A 90 3.14 -8.45 1.77
N LEU A 91 3.09 -9.74 1.46
CA LEU A 91 2.04 -10.32 0.63
C LEU A 91 0.71 -10.45 1.38
N HIS A 92 0.76 -10.67 2.70
CA HIS A 92 -0.41 -10.72 3.56
C HIS A 92 -1.23 -9.41 3.54
N CYS A 93 -0.59 -8.28 3.22
CA CYS A 93 -1.32 -7.02 3.05
C CYS A 93 -2.41 -7.09 1.96
N PHE A 94 -2.27 -8.03 1.02
CA PHE A 94 -3.19 -8.24 -0.11
C PHE A 94 -4.01 -9.53 0.03
N ASP A 95 -4.01 -10.15 1.22
CA ASP A 95 -4.84 -11.32 1.52
C ASP A 95 -6.31 -10.98 1.31
N VAL A 96 -7.02 -11.83 0.54
CA VAL A 96 -8.42 -11.57 0.18
C VAL A 96 -9.39 -11.71 1.35
N HIS A 97 -8.96 -12.29 2.46
CA HIS A 97 -9.78 -12.49 3.66
C HIS A 97 -9.63 -11.35 4.68
N ASP A 98 -8.40 -10.87 4.91
CA ASP A 98 -8.11 -9.91 5.98
C ASP A 98 -6.98 -8.91 5.68
N GLY A 99 -6.54 -8.80 4.42
CA GLY A 99 -5.45 -7.90 4.04
C GLY A 99 -5.78 -6.42 4.20
N ASP A 100 -4.93 -5.68 4.90
CA ASP A 100 -5.13 -4.25 5.15
C ASP A 100 -5.25 -3.41 3.86
N MET A 101 -4.56 -3.82 2.78
CA MET A 101 -4.57 -3.08 1.51
C MET A 101 -5.88 -3.24 0.73
N LEU A 102 -6.73 -4.21 1.04
CA LEU A 102 -8.05 -4.33 0.43
C LEU A 102 -8.93 -3.12 0.75
N ASN A 103 -8.99 -2.72 2.01
CA ASN A 103 -9.77 -1.54 2.40
C ASN A 103 -9.25 -0.26 1.73
N TYR A 104 -7.94 -0.15 1.49
CA TYR A 104 -7.37 1.00 0.76
C TYR A 104 -7.80 1.00 -0.71
N SER A 105 -8.08 -0.18 -1.27
CA SER A 105 -8.53 -0.36 -2.64
C SER A 105 -10.05 -0.32 -2.80
N GLY A 106 -10.78 0.08 -1.78
CA GLY A 106 -12.25 0.12 -1.81
C GLY A 106 -12.94 -1.23 -1.63
N ILE A 107 -12.21 -2.27 -1.21
CA ILE A 107 -12.73 -3.63 -1.05
C ILE A 107 -12.82 -3.96 0.43
N ASN A 108 -13.97 -4.49 0.86
CA ASN A 108 -14.14 -5.00 2.21
C ASN A 108 -13.30 -6.25 2.44
N ILE A 109 -12.73 -6.41 3.62
CA ILE A 109 -12.22 -7.71 4.06
C ILE A 109 -13.42 -8.67 4.31
N GLU A 110 -13.17 -9.96 4.30
CA GLU A 110 -14.23 -10.97 4.40
C GLU A 110 -15.14 -10.79 5.62
N SER A 111 -14.57 -10.44 6.78
CA SER A 111 -15.32 -10.21 8.02
C SER A 111 -16.25 -8.99 7.99
N GLN A 112 -16.02 -8.05 7.08
CA GLN A 112 -16.90 -6.89 6.85
C GLN A 112 -18.03 -7.19 5.88
N GLY A 113 -17.98 -8.34 5.19
CA GLY A 113 -18.91 -8.76 4.16
C GLY A 113 -18.54 -8.20 2.79
N GLN A 114 -18.22 -9.08 1.87
CA GLN A 114 -17.93 -8.76 0.47
C GLN A 114 -19.18 -8.96 -0.38
N SER A 115 -19.60 -7.94 -1.11
CA SER A 115 -20.67 -8.03 -2.09
C SER A 115 -20.26 -8.89 -3.29
N GLU A 116 -21.19 -9.30 -4.12
CA GLU A 116 -20.88 -10.05 -5.36
C GLU A 116 -20.08 -9.18 -6.35
N GLU A 117 -20.32 -7.87 -6.35
CA GLU A 117 -19.53 -6.91 -7.13
C GLU A 117 -18.08 -6.86 -6.65
N GLN A 118 -17.85 -6.82 -5.35
CA GLN A 118 -16.49 -6.82 -4.78
C GLN A 118 -15.76 -8.14 -5.05
N LYS A 119 -16.45 -9.27 -4.96
CA LYS A 119 -15.88 -10.58 -5.36
C LYS A 119 -15.51 -10.61 -6.85
N ALA A 120 -16.33 -10.04 -7.71
CA ALA A 120 -16.03 -9.91 -9.13
C ALA A 120 -14.82 -9.01 -9.39
N VAL A 121 -14.61 -7.97 -8.57
CA VAL A 121 -13.41 -7.12 -8.61
C VAL A 121 -12.18 -7.91 -8.20
N LEU A 122 -12.23 -8.67 -7.10
CA LEU A 122 -11.11 -9.54 -6.67
C LEU A 122 -10.69 -10.52 -7.78
N GLU A 123 -11.65 -11.11 -8.47
CA GLU A 123 -11.39 -12.01 -9.61
C GLU A 123 -10.78 -11.26 -10.80
N THR A 124 -11.34 -10.10 -11.16
CA THR A 124 -10.86 -9.27 -12.27
C THR A 124 -9.43 -8.76 -12.05
N LEU A 125 -9.09 -8.42 -10.82
CA LEU A 125 -7.76 -7.99 -10.40
C LEU A 125 -6.78 -9.16 -10.23
N GLY A 126 -7.25 -10.41 -10.31
CA GLY A 126 -6.43 -11.61 -10.12
C GLY A 126 -5.99 -11.82 -8.67
N LEU A 127 -6.62 -11.18 -7.69
CA LEU A 127 -6.25 -11.28 -6.27
C LEU A 127 -6.54 -12.68 -5.71
N ASN A 128 -7.58 -13.37 -6.20
CA ASN A 128 -7.84 -14.75 -5.83
C ASN A 128 -6.69 -15.68 -6.27
N GLU A 129 -6.15 -15.50 -7.48
CA GLU A 129 -4.99 -16.28 -7.95
C GLU A 129 -3.72 -15.94 -7.15
N VAL A 130 -3.51 -14.67 -6.80
CA VAL A 130 -2.42 -14.27 -5.90
C VAL A 130 -2.54 -14.99 -4.56
N GLN A 131 -3.76 -15.05 -3.98
CA GLN A 131 -4.01 -15.77 -2.72
C GLN A 131 -3.66 -17.24 -2.82
N GLU A 132 -4.11 -17.93 -3.87
CA GLU A 132 -3.78 -19.34 -4.07
C GLU A 132 -2.26 -19.60 -4.13
N ILE A 133 -1.50 -18.70 -4.74
CA ILE A 133 -0.04 -18.81 -4.82
C ILE A 133 0.59 -18.52 -3.44
N VAL A 134 0.10 -17.57 -2.69
CA VAL A 134 0.57 -17.28 -1.33
C VAL A 134 0.30 -18.47 -0.40
N ASP A 135 -0.84 -19.11 -0.50
CA ASP A 135 -1.19 -20.32 0.27
C ASP A 135 -0.23 -21.48 -0.06
N GLN A 136 0.05 -21.69 -1.34
CA GLN A 136 1.06 -22.68 -1.78
C GLN A 136 2.45 -22.34 -1.23
N ALA A 137 2.87 -21.08 -1.30
CA ALA A 137 4.14 -20.62 -0.77
C ALA A 137 4.23 -20.83 0.74
N THR A 138 3.15 -20.61 1.46
CA THR A 138 3.08 -20.82 2.92
C THR A 138 3.27 -22.31 3.30
N ALA A 139 2.79 -23.21 2.46
CA ALA A 139 2.96 -24.66 2.64
C ALA A 139 4.31 -25.20 2.14
N ALA A 140 5.00 -24.47 1.24
CA ALA A 140 6.28 -24.85 0.66
C ALA A 140 7.48 -24.48 1.55
N THR A 141 8.66 -25.00 1.21
CA THR A 141 9.93 -24.72 1.92
C THR A 141 11.07 -24.49 0.93
N GLY A 142 12.17 -23.88 1.40
CA GLY A 142 13.38 -23.67 0.58
C GLY A 142 13.13 -22.78 -0.63
N ASP A 143 13.78 -23.08 -1.74
CA ASP A 143 13.77 -22.27 -2.96
C ASP A 143 12.37 -22.20 -3.59
N GLU A 144 11.61 -23.28 -3.56
CA GLU A 144 10.24 -23.33 -4.06
C GLU A 144 9.33 -22.26 -3.39
N ARG A 145 9.47 -22.11 -2.07
CA ARG A 145 8.74 -21.08 -1.31
C ARG A 145 9.06 -19.69 -1.80
N ILE A 146 10.34 -19.42 -2.02
CA ILE A 146 10.79 -18.09 -2.48
C ILE A 146 10.30 -17.80 -3.91
N GLU A 147 10.36 -18.79 -4.79
CA GLU A 147 9.87 -18.67 -6.18
C GLU A 147 8.35 -18.38 -6.21
N LEU A 148 7.58 -19.04 -5.37
CA LEU A 148 6.14 -18.79 -5.27
C LEU A 148 5.83 -17.39 -4.76
N PHE A 149 6.52 -16.88 -3.74
CA PHE A 149 6.35 -15.50 -3.29
C PHE A 149 6.75 -14.49 -4.36
N ALA A 150 7.85 -14.72 -5.07
CA ALA A 150 8.26 -13.87 -6.18
C ALA A 150 7.22 -13.87 -7.32
N LYS A 151 6.57 -15.01 -7.57
CA LYS A 151 5.48 -15.09 -8.55
C LYS A 151 4.26 -14.28 -8.11
N ALA A 152 3.85 -14.38 -6.84
CA ALA A 152 2.73 -13.62 -6.31
C ALA A 152 3.00 -12.10 -6.39
N GLU A 153 4.20 -11.65 -6.01
CA GLU A 153 4.61 -10.24 -6.14
C GLU A 153 4.57 -9.78 -7.60
N ALA A 154 5.12 -10.58 -8.52
CA ALA A 154 5.09 -10.23 -9.95
C ALA A 154 3.67 -10.08 -10.49
N MET A 155 2.72 -10.85 -9.99
CA MET A 155 1.31 -10.71 -10.36
C MET A 155 0.69 -9.42 -9.83
N LEU A 156 0.93 -9.06 -8.57
CA LEU A 156 0.45 -7.78 -8.01
C LEU A 156 0.95 -6.59 -8.82
N LEU A 157 2.21 -6.62 -9.26
CA LEU A 157 2.81 -5.57 -10.09
C LEU A 157 2.20 -5.55 -11.51
N THR A 158 2.05 -6.73 -12.12
CA THR A 158 1.55 -6.87 -13.49
C THR A 158 0.08 -6.47 -13.60
N ASN A 159 -0.71 -6.78 -12.58
CA ASN A 159 -2.13 -6.45 -12.52
C ASN A 159 -2.39 -4.99 -12.08
N GLY A 160 -1.33 -4.22 -11.80
CA GLY A 160 -1.43 -2.81 -11.47
C GLY A 160 -1.98 -2.51 -10.07
N ILE A 161 -1.99 -3.51 -9.17
CA ILE A 161 -2.46 -3.33 -7.78
C ILE A 161 -1.48 -2.46 -6.99
N LEU A 162 -0.19 -2.59 -7.30
CA LEU A 162 0.91 -1.96 -6.58
C LEU A 162 1.93 -1.41 -7.58
N GLY A 163 2.31 -0.14 -7.39
CA GLY A 163 3.36 0.51 -8.20
C GLY A 163 4.52 0.99 -7.33
N PRO A 164 5.54 0.17 -7.04
CA PRO A 164 6.69 0.61 -6.26
C PRO A 164 7.49 1.66 -7.04
N TYR A 165 7.71 2.83 -6.46
CA TYR A 165 8.39 3.95 -7.13
C TYR A 165 9.64 4.43 -6.38
N ALA A 166 9.78 4.10 -5.09
CA ALA A 166 10.92 4.50 -4.28
C ALA A 166 11.14 3.55 -3.10
N THR A 167 12.37 3.49 -2.64
CA THR A 167 12.71 2.90 -1.34
C THR A 167 13.25 4.00 -0.43
N SER A 168 12.86 3.97 0.86
CA SER A 168 13.44 4.89 1.83
C SER A 168 14.86 4.44 2.20
N GLY A 169 15.81 5.37 2.15
CA GLY A 169 17.16 5.14 2.64
C GLY A 169 17.25 5.22 4.17
N ALA A 170 18.42 4.86 4.71
CA ALA A 170 18.69 5.02 6.13
C ALA A 170 18.68 6.50 6.53
N ASN A 171 17.98 6.83 7.60
CA ASN A 171 17.99 8.18 8.18
C ASN A 171 19.09 8.29 9.25
N ILE A 172 19.79 9.42 9.25
CA ILE A 172 20.70 9.75 10.34
C ILE A 172 19.86 10.16 11.55
N SER A 173 19.99 9.44 12.64
CA SER A 173 19.31 9.73 13.89
C SER A 173 20.30 10.18 14.96
N ILE A 174 20.00 11.30 15.64
CA ILE A 174 20.72 11.73 16.83
C ILE A 174 19.91 11.33 18.05
N SER A 175 20.49 10.52 18.91
CA SER A 175 19.80 9.92 20.06
C SER A 175 20.64 10.01 21.33
N LYS A 176 19.99 10.09 22.49
CA LYS A 176 20.61 9.95 23.81
C LYS A 176 20.76 8.48 24.24
N VAL A 177 20.34 7.54 23.42
CA VAL A 177 20.48 6.11 23.68
C VAL A 177 21.97 5.73 23.58
N LYS A 178 22.44 4.94 24.54
CA LYS A 178 23.83 4.45 24.51
C LYS A 178 24.05 3.57 23.28
N PRO A 179 25.14 3.78 22.51
CA PRO A 179 25.45 2.96 21.34
C PRO A 179 25.45 1.47 21.68
N PHE A 180 25.00 0.64 20.74
CA PHE A 180 25.00 -0.83 20.84
C PHE A 180 24.11 -1.44 21.95
N THR A 181 23.24 -0.64 22.57
CA THR A 181 22.32 -1.14 23.61
C THR A 181 20.89 -1.37 23.07
N VAL A 182 20.61 -0.90 21.86
CA VAL A 182 19.36 -1.21 21.16
C VAL A 182 19.52 -2.57 20.48
N GLY A 183 18.55 -3.45 20.64
CA GLY A 183 18.54 -4.72 19.92
C GLY A 183 18.54 -4.46 18.40
N TYR A 184 19.40 -5.16 17.68
CA TYR A 184 19.40 -5.15 16.22
C TYR A 184 18.24 -6.00 15.69
N GLY A 185 17.00 -5.57 15.92
CA GLY A 185 15.87 -6.11 15.22
C GLY A 185 15.64 -5.31 13.95
N LEU A 186 15.85 -5.89 12.78
CA LEU A 186 15.39 -5.31 11.51
C LEU A 186 13.86 -5.24 11.49
N TYR A 187 13.21 -6.04 12.30
CA TYR A 187 11.77 -6.27 12.34
C TYR A 187 11.29 -6.14 13.78
N GLY A 188 10.17 -5.50 13.95
CA GLY A 188 9.55 -5.30 15.22
C GLY A 188 10.05 -4.06 15.99
N GLN A 189 9.24 -3.59 16.90
CA GLN A 189 9.53 -2.39 17.68
C GLN A 189 10.52 -2.70 18.81
N ALA A 190 11.64 -2.01 18.82
CA ALA A 190 12.52 -2.03 19.97
C ALA A 190 11.78 -1.43 21.19
N ALA A 191 11.82 -2.13 22.32
CA ALA A 191 11.31 -1.61 23.58
C ALA A 191 12.22 -0.50 24.11
N TYR A 192 12.14 0.68 23.52
CA TYR A 192 13.00 1.83 23.83
C TYR A 192 12.98 2.25 25.30
N ASN A 193 11.90 1.97 26.03
CA ASN A 193 11.78 2.21 27.47
C ASN A 193 12.68 1.32 28.32
N GLN A 194 13.26 0.27 27.76
CA GLN A 194 14.20 -0.63 28.43
C GLN A 194 15.67 -0.35 28.06
N VAL A 195 15.92 0.63 27.20
CA VAL A 195 17.26 0.95 26.71
C VAL A 195 17.91 2.01 27.58
N PRO A 196 19.19 1.84 28.00
CA PRO A 196 19.88 2.85 28.79
C PRO A 196 20.20 4.11 28.00
N TYR A 197 20.02 5.27 28.63
CA TYR A 197 20.28 6.58 28.08
C TYR A 197 21.53 7.22 28.67
N PHE A 198 22.15 8.13 27.91
CA PHE A 198 23.07 9.08 28.50
C PHE A 198 22.30 10.12 29.33
N LYS A 199 22.84 10.44 30.51
CA LYS A 199 22.30 11.50 31.36
C LYS A 199 22.63 12.89 30.82
#